data_ecd783a9f2b90aa0195a2575d4043432
#
_entry.id   ecd783a9f2b90aa0195a2575d4043432
#
_cell.length_a   1.000
_cell.length_b   1.000
_cell.length_c   1.000
_cell.angle_alpha   90.00
_cell.angle_beta   90.00
_cell.angle_gamma   90.00
#
_symmetry.space_group_name_H-M   'P 1'
#
loop_
_entity.id
_entity.type
_entity.pdbx_description
1 polymer ?
#
loop_
_entity_poly.entity_id
_entity_poly.type
_entity_poly.pdbx_seq_one_letter_code
_entity_poly.pdbx_strand_id
1 'polypeptide(L)'
;MKDEKNRVITDPQATENAHLEFNDPRLFRDLLGQHDQHIKILQQALEVRIRVRGSSLEIEGDPLQTELAAQIIRQLYGLLEKGYPVYPSDVDYAIRILSGDSRAKLQDIFLDTIYISAHKRTITPKSIAQKAYIDAIRRYDIVFGIGPAGTGKTYLAMAMAVAELMKNNFVRIILTRPAVEAGEKLGFLPGDLAEKVNPYLRPLYDALHDMVDFDRARKLVERGTIEVAPLAFMRGRTLNDSFVILDEAQNTTPEQMKMFLTRLGYGSKAVITGDATQIDLPAGKASGLKEAFRILKGVHGIRFVNFTEKDVARHHLVQEIITAYERDENQIASRDLSEKR
;
A
#
# COMPACT_ATOMS: atom_id res chain seq x y z
N MET A 1 43.06 45.21 3.48
CA MET A 1 43.84 43.96 3.48
C MET A 1 42.85 42.86 3.80
N LYS A 2 42.32 42.31 2.78
CA LYS A 2 42.24 40.97 2.19
C LYS A 2 41.78 39.90 3.20
N ASP A 3 40.46 39.73 3.26
CA ASP A 3 39.82 38.50 3.70
C ASP A 3 39.78 37.52 2.53
N GLU A 4 40.57 36.47 2.57
CA GLU A 4 40.50 35.33 1.65
C GLU A 4 39.40 34.39 2.08
N LYS A 5 38.39 34.33 1.25
CA LYS A 5 37.28 33.38 1.33
C LYS A 5 37.82 31.93 1.19
N ASN A 6 37.75 31.15 2.22
CA ASN A 6 37.89 29.72 2.17
C ASN A 6 36.67 29.14 1.39
N ARG A 7 36.83 29.02 0.07
CA ARG A 7 35.98 28.16 -0.76
C ARG A 7 36.42 26.71 -0.52
N VAL A 8 35.64 25.96 0.22
CA VAL A 8 35.71 24.48 0.20
C VAL A 8 35.32 24.07 -1.21
N ILE A 9 36.27 23.72 -2.02
CA ILE A 9 36.10 23.04 -3.32
C ILE A 9 35.88 21.58 -2.91
N THR A 10 34.61 21.11 -2.89
CA THR A 10 34.29 19.68 -2.85
C THR A 10 34.68 19.12 -4.21
N ASP A 11 35.60 18.17 -4.20
CA ASP A 11 36.03 17.41 -5.38
C ASP A 11 34.84 16.56 -5.88
N PRO A 12 34.32 16.74 -7.12
CA PRO A 12 33.15 16.01 -7.60
C PRO A 12 33.45 14.56 -8.00
N GLN A 13 34.62 13.98 -7.70
CA GLN A 13 35.08 12.67 -8.12
C GLN A 13 35.62 11.79 -6.97
N ALA A 14 35.21 12.01 -5.72
CA ALA A 14 35.49 11.02 -4.66
C ALA A 14 34.66 9.75 -4.92
N THR A 15 35.26 8.74 -5.54
CA THR A 15 34.67 7.39 -5.61
C THR A 15 35.06 6.63 -4.35
N GLU A 16 34.07 6.07 -3.66
CA GLU A 16 34.31 5.18 -2.53
C GLU A 16 34.04 3.73 -2.94
N ASN A 17 34.86 2.80 -2.44
CA ASN A 17 34.73 1.39 -2.71
C ASN A 17 34.24 0.68 -1.44
N ALA A 18 33.08 0.02 -1.51
CA ALA A 18 32.62 -0.86 -0.46
C ALA A 18 32.83 -2.32 -0.86
N HIS A 19 33.35 -3.13 0.08
CA HIS A 19 33.57 -4.56 -0.10
C HIS A 19 32.67 -5.33 0.86
N LEU A 20 31.92 -6.31 0.34
CA LEU A 20 31.00 -7.16 1.10
C LEU A 20 31.34 -8.63 0.85
N GLU A 21 31.47 -9.42 1.92
CA GLU A 21 31.72 -10.85 1.86
C GLU A 21 30.55 -11.63 2.45
N PHE A 22 30.21 -12.77 1.85
CA PHE A 22 29.09 -13.60 2.23
C PHE A 22 29.54 -15.06 2.43
N ASN A 23 29.11 -15.65 3.56
CA ASN A 23 29.61 -16.97 3.98
C ASN A 23 28.82 -18.13 3.35
N ASP A 24 27.54 -17.96 2.98
CA ASP A 24 26.71 -19.00 2.38
C ASP A 24 26.56 -18.79 0.88
N PRO A 25 27.17 -19.66 0.03
CA PRO A 25 27.08 -19.52 -1.41
C PRO A 25 25.68 -19.72 -1.98
N ARG A 26 24.76 -20.39 -1.26
CA ARG A 26 23.36 -20.57 -1.71
C ARG A 26 22.60 -19.28 -1.49
N LEU A 27 22.64 -18.72 -0.30
CA LEU A 27 22.00 -17.44 0.00
C LEU A 27 22.59 -16.30 -0.83
N PHE A 28 23.91 -16.37 -1.12
CA PHE A 28 24.54 -15.38 -2.00
C PHE A 28 24.00 -15.45 -3.42
N ARG A 29 23.77 -16.66 -3.98
CA ARG A 29 23.15 -16.83 -5.28
C ARG A 29 21.71 -16.28 -5.30
N ASP A 30 20.94 -16.54 -4.25
CA ASP A 30 19.58 -16.04 -4.11
C ASP A 30 19.57 -14.50 -3.99
N LEU A 31 20.58 -13.91 -3.32
CA LEU A 31 20.78 -12.46 -3.25
C LEU A 31 21.04 -11.84 -4.63
N LEU A 32 21.81 -12.49 -5.50
CA LEU A 32 22.06 -12.00 -6.86
C LEU A 32 20.79 -12.05 -7.73
N GLY A 33 19.90 -13.01 -7.45
CA GLY A 33 18.71 -13.29 -8.24
C GLY A 33 19.04 -13.99 -9.59
N GLN A 34 18.02 -14.33 -10.35
CA GLN A 34 18.21 -14.95 -11.66
C GLN A 34 18.93 -13.98 -12.62
N HIS A 35 20.03 -14.44 -13.24
CA HIS A 35 20.85 -13.63 -14.16
C HIS A 35 21.31 -12.30 -13.56
N ASP A 36 21.61 -12.27 -12.26
CA ASP A 36 22.03 -11.07 -11.50
C ASP A 36 21.02 -9.92 -11.54
N GLN A 37 19.73 -10.25 -11.65
CA GLN A 37 18.66 -9.27 -11.81
C GLN A 37 18.58 -8.29 -10.63
N HIS A 38 18.79 -8.75 -9.39
CA HIS A 38 18.77 -7.91 -8.21
C HIS A 38 19.90 -6.88 -8.24
N ILE A 39 21.08 -7.30 -8.65
CA ILE A 39 22.25 -6.43 -8.80
C ILE A 39 22.02 -5.38 -9.89
N LYS A 40 21.44 -5.78 -11.03
CA LYS A 40 21.13 -4.85 -12.12
C LYS A 40 20.15 -3.76 -11.69
N ILE A 41 19.12 -4.11 -10.90
CA ILE A 41 18.17 -3.14 -10.33
C ILE A 41 18.90 -2.12 -9.44
N LEU A 42 19.77 -2.60 -8.55
CA LEU A 42 20.56 -1.73 -7.66
C LEU A 42 21.47 -0.79 -8.44
N GLN A 43 22.20 -1.33 -9.43
CA GLN A 43 23.11 -0.53 -10.27
C GLN A 43 22.36 0.58 -11.02
N GLN A 44 21.20 0.27 -11.59
CA GLN A 44 20.39 1.24 -12.35
C GLN A 44 19.78 2.31 -11.44
N ALA A 45 19.26 1.91 -10.29
CA ALA A 45 18.54 2.82 -9.41
C ALA A 45 19.46 3.75 -8.60
N LEU A 46 20.67 3.29 -8.27
CA LEU A 46 21.63 4.03 -7.44
C LEU A 46 22.83 4.57 -8.22
N GLU A 47 22.88 4.32 -9.52
CA GLU A 47 23.99 4.75 -10.40
C GLU A 47 25.37 4.30 -9.89
N VAL A 48 25.44 3.08 -9.30
CA VAL A 48 26.66 2.47 -8.81
C VAL A 48 27.10 1.32 -9.72
N ARG A 49 28.38 0.98 -9.71
CA ARG A 49 28.91 -0.21 -10.35
C ARG A 49 29.14 -1.30 -9.32
N ILE A 50 28.52 -2.48 -9.51
CA ILE A 50 28.68 -3.64 -8.62
C ILE A 50 29.35 -4.77 -9.38
N ARG A 51 30.50 -5.25 -8.87
CA ARG A 51 31.22 -6.39 -9.42
C ARG A 51 31.12 -7.58 -8.50
N VAL A 52 30.79 -8.73 -9.06
CA VAL A 52 30.71 -10.01 -8.33
C VAL A 52 32.05 -10.74 -8.46
N ARG A 53 32.67 -11.12 -7.33
CA ARG A 53 33.90 -11.91 -7.30
C ARG A 53 33.78 -13.05 -6.29
N GLY A 54 33.56 -14.28 -6.78
CA GLY A 54 33.32 -15.44 -5.91
C GLY A 54 32.09 -15.22 -5.03
N SER A 55 32.28 -15.15 -3.70
CA SER A 55 31.24 -14.86 -2.71
C SER A 55 31.32 -13.43 -2.18
N SER A 56 31.91 -12.51 -2.95
CA SER A 56 32.01 -11.11 -2.55
C SER A 56 31.47 -10.15 -3.60
N LEU A 57 31.11 -8.95 -3.16
CA LEU A 57 30.67 -7.84 -3.99
C LEU A 57 31.61 -6.64 -3.75
N GLU A 58 32.04 -6.03 -4.84
CA GLU A 58 32.74 -4.73 -4.85
C GLU A 58 31.78 -3.69 -5.42
N ILE A 59 31.52 -2.61 -4.68
CA ILE A 59 30.61 -1.53 -5.07
C ILE A 59 31.44 -0.27 -5.26
N GLU A 60 31.33 0.35 -6.43
CA GLU A 60 32.05 1.59 -6.81
C GLU A 60 31.04 2.66 -7.24
N GLY A 61 31.18 3.89 -6.76
CA GLY A 61 30.33 5.00 -7.15
C GLY A 61 30.43 6.20 -6.22
N ASP A 62 29.40 7.04 -6.24
CA ASP A 62 29.25 8.12 -5.26
C ASP A 62 29.21 7.55 -3.84
N PRO A 63 29.90 8.18 -2.86
CA PRO A 63 30.01 7.66 -1.50
C PRO A 63 28.66 7.38 -0.84
N LEU A 64 27.67 8.28 -0.98
CA LEU A 64 26.36 8.11 -0.39
C LEU A 64 25.59 6.95 -1.04
N GLN A 65 25.67 6.85 -2.37
CA GLN A 65 25.00 5.77 -3.11
C GLN A 65 25.67 4.41 -2.87
N THR A 66 26.99 4.39 -2.73
CA THR A 66 27.79 3.19 -2.42
C THR A 66 27.43 2.65 -1.04
N GLU A 67 27.37 3.51 0.00
CA GLU A 67 26.96 3.07 1.35
C GLU A 67 25.49 2.64 1.37
N LEU A 68 24.59 3.35 0.69
CA LEU A 68 23.18 2.96 0.57
C LEU A 68 23.04 1.59 -0.10
N ALA A 69 23.74 1.33 -1.20
CA ALA A 69 23.76 0.04 -1.88
C ALA A 69 24.28 -1.07 -0.96
N ALA A 70 25.36 -0.82 -0.25
CA ALA A 70 25.93 -1.76 0.71
C ALA A 70 24.95 -2.08 1.85
N GLN A 71 24.26 -1.08 2.38
CA GLN A 71 23.25 -1.25 3.41
C GLN A 71 22.07 -2.07 2.93
N ILE A 72 21.54 -1.77 1.72
CA ILE A 72 20.43 -2.53 1.11
C ILE A 72 20.84 -4.00 0.96
N ILE A 73 22.00 -4.27 0.39
CA ILE A 73 22.51 -5.62 0.16
C ILE A 73 22.65 -6.39 1.46
N ARG A 74 23.24 -5.80 2.51
CA ARG A 74 23.36 -6.44 3.85
C ARG A 74 21.98 -6.76 4.42
N GLN A 75 21.02 -5.86 4.31
CA GLN A 75 19.68 -6.08 4.86
C GLN A 75 18.88 -7.13 4.07
N LEU A 76 19.00 -7.15 2.72
CA LEU A 76 18.39 -8.20 1.89
C LEU A 76 18.99 -9.58 2.19
N TYR A 77 20.30 -9.68 2.39
CA TYR A 77 20.94 -10.92 2.81
C TYR A 77 20.41 -11.38 4.16
N GLY A 78 20.25 -10.48 5.13
CA GLY A 78 19.67 -10.81 6.43
C GLY A 78 18.20 -11.26 6.36
N LEU A 79 17.44 -10.91 5.31
CA LEU A 79 16.12 -11.49 5.04
C LEU A 79 16.22 -12.94 4.56
N LEU A 80 17.17 -13.23 3.65
CA LEU A 80 17.43 -14.57 3.15
C LEU A 80 17.88 -15.52 4.28
N GLU A 81 18.74 -15.06 5.18
CA GLU A 81 19.16 -15.84 6.38
C GLU A 81 17.97 -16.24 7.25
N LYS A 82 16.91 -15.45 7.26
CA LYS A 82 15.64 -15.74 7.98
C LYS A 82 14.62 -16.50 7.13
N GLY A 83 15.02 -16.99 5.97
CA GLY A 83 14.19 -17.81 5.08
C GLY A 83 13.16 -17.02 4.27
N TYR A 84 13.25 -15.68 4.23
CA TYR A 84 12.41 -14.86 3.37
C TYR A 84 12.95 -14.88 1.94
N PRO A 85 12.15 -15.29 0.95
CA PRO A 85 12.58 -15.27 -0.45
C PRO A 85 12.57 -13.83 -0.98
N VAL A 86 13.72 -13.32 -1.41
CA VAL A 86 13.85 -11.99 -2.00
C VAL A 86 13.47 -12.06 -3.47
N TYR A 87 12.52 -11.23 -3.89
CA TYR A 87 12.09 -11.05 -5.27
C TYR A 87 12.61 -9.73 -5.84
N PRO A 88 12.69 -9.58 -7.19
CA PRO A 88 13.10 -8.32 -7.82
C PRO A 88 12.33 -7.08 -7.31
N SER A 89 11.02 -7.23 -7.11
CA SER A 89 10.19 -6.17 -6.52
C SER A 89 10.59 -5.79 -5.10
N ASP A 90 11.12 -6.73 -4.31
CA ASP A 90 11.56 -6.45 -2.94
C ASP A 90 12.83 -5.61 -2.93
N VAL A 91 13.68 -5.74 -3.97
CA VAL A 91 14.85 -4.85 -4.15
C VAL A 91 14.40 -3.42 -4.41
N ASP A 92 13.42 -3.21 -5.29
CA ASP A 92 12.84 -1.88 -5.54
C ASP A 92 12.23 -1.27 -4.27
N TYR A 93 11.50 -2.06 -3.48
CA TYR A 93 10.96 -1.60 -2.20
C TYR A 93 12.06 -1.27 -1.20
N ALA A 94 13.11 -2.10 -1.11
CA ALA A 94 14.24 -1.87 -0.21
C ALA A 94 14.95 -0.55 -0.55
N ILE A 95 15.17 -0.26 -1.84
CA ILE A 95 15.72 1.00 -2.31
C ILE A 95 14.85 2.17 -1.86
N ARG A 96 13.54 2.13 -2.11
CA ARG A 96 12.60 3.20 -1.72
C ARG A 96 12.56 3.43 -0.22
N ILE A 97 12.52 2.36 0.58
CA ILE A 97 12.47 2.43 2.04
C ILE A 97 13.75 3.08 2.58
N LEU A 98 14.93 2.57 2.21
CA LEU A 98 16.20 3.01 2.76
C LEU A 98 16.67 4.36 2.20
N SER A 99 16.28 4.72 0.97
CA SER A 99 16.45 6.08 0.45
C SER A 99 15.58 7.11 1.19
N GLY A 100 14.41 6.69 1.70
CA GLY A 100 13.51 7.55 2.47
C GLY A 100 13.87 7.64 3.96
N ASP A 101 14.30 6.54 4.55
CA ASP A 101 14.78 6.45 5.94
C ASP A 101 15.88 5.39 6.04
N SER A 102 17.13 5.85 6.07
CA SER A 102 18.31 4.99 6.18
C SER A 102 18.38 4.17 7.49
N ARG A 103 17.60 4.57 8.52
CA ARG A 103 17.53 3.84 9.80
C ARG A 103 16.49 2.74 9.80
N ALA A 104 15.66 2.64 8.76
CA ALA A 104 14.65 1.59 8.66
C ALA A 104 15.29 0.20 8.61
N LYS A 105 14.64 -0.76 9.25
CA LYS A 105 15.02 -2.17 9.22
C LYS A 105 14.08 -2.94 8.33
N LEU A 106 14.57 -3.43 7.19
CA LEU A 106 13.76 -4.21 6.25
C LEU A 106 13.14 -5.45 6.90
N GLN A 107 13.83 -6.06 7.88
CA GLN A 107 13.31 -7.20 8.63
C GLN A 107 12.01 -6.88 9.38
N ASP A 108 11.90 -5.68 9.97
CA ASP A 108 10.71 -5.27 10.72
C ASP A 108 9.49 -5.08 9.79
N ILE A 109 9.75 -4.86 8.51
CA ILE A 109 8.73 -4.65 7.48
C ILE A 109 8.42 -5.97 6.77
N PHE A 110 9.40 -6.59 6.10
CA PHE A 110 9.20 -7.74 5.23
C PHE A 110 8.91 -9.05 5.97
N LEU A 111 9.35 -9.20 7.23
CA LEU A 111 9.07 -10.40 8.02
C LEU A 111 7.76 -10.31 8.82
N ASP A 112 7.08 -9.18 8.79
CA ASP A 112 5.76 -9.02 9.42
C ASP A 112 4.67 -9.71 8.59
N THR A 113 4.61 -11.03 8.69
CA THR A 113 3.61 -11.83 7.99
C THR A 113 2.21 -11.57 8.54
N ILE A 114 1.33 -11.04 7.68
CA ILE A 114 -0.08 -10.79 8.00
C ILE A 114 -0.89 -12.06 7.78
N TYR A 115 -0.75 -12.63 6.60
CA TYR A 115 -1.54 -13.76 6.13
C TYR A 115 -0.78 -14.56 5.08
N ILE A 116 -1.10 -15.85 4.96
CA ILE A 116 -0.64 -16.70 3.85
C ILE A 116 -1.87 -17.02 3.00
N SER A 117 -1.90 -16.53 1.77
CA SER A 117 -3.03 -16.68 0.85
C SER A 117 -3.23 -18.13 0.41
N ALA A 118 -4.39 -18.42 -0.20
CA ALA A 118 -4.70 -19.73 -0.78
C ALA A 118 -3.65 -20.20 -1.80
N HIS A 119 -3.03 -19.28 -2.51
CA HIS A 119 -1.94 -19.53 -3.44
C HIS A 119 -0.56 -19.63 -2.78
N LYS A 120 -0.49 -19.82 -1.46
CA LYS A 120 0.74 -19.90 -0.66
C LYS A 120 1.63 -18.66 -0.76
N ARG A 121 1.07 -17.51 -1.11
CA ARG A 121 1.78 -16.23 -1.11
C ARG A 121 1.73 -15.62 0.28
N THR A 122 2.87 -15.28 0.82
CA THR A 122 2.99 -14.57 2.10
C THR A 122 2.69 -13.10 1.87
N ILE A 123 1.69 -12.58 2.57
CA ILE A 123 1.31 -11.17 2.53
C ILE A 123 2.01 -10.45 3.67
N THR A 124 2.88 -9.51 3.31
CA THR A 124 3.67 -8.67 4.22
C THR A 124 3.59 -7.21 3.77
N PRO A 125 3.79 -6.24 4.68
CA PRO A 125 3.96 -4.84 4.26
C PRO A 125 5.17 -4.69 3.32
N LYS A 126 5.10 -3.71 2.42
CA LYS A 126 6.14 -3.40 1.43
C LYS A 126 6.61 -1.94 1.53
N SER A 127 6.08 -1.17 2.50
CA SER A 127 6.53 0.18 2.81
C SER A 127 6.37 0.48 4.30
N ILE A 128 7.01 1.56 4.75
CA ILE A 128 6.88 2.05 6.14
C ILE A 128 5.43 2.41 6.44
N ALA A 129 4.73 3.06 5.50
CA ALA A 129 3.32 3.43 5.68
C ALA A 129 2.42 2.19 5.75
N GLN A 130 2.66 1.16 4.92
CA GLN A 130 1.95 -0.10 5.00
C GLN A 130 2.17 -0.79 6.35
N LYS A 131 3.41 -0.81 6.87
CA LYS A 131 3.72 -1.34 8.20
C LYS A 131 2.98 -0.56 9.30
N ALA A 132 3.02 0.77 9.25
CA ALA A 132 2.31 1.62 10.20
C ALA A 132 0.78 1.40 10.14
N TYR A 133 0.24 1.14 8.95
CA TYR A 133 -1.18 0.83 8.75
C TYR A 133 -1.58 -0.51 9.38
N ILE A 134 -0.80 -1.55 9.16
CA ILE A 134 -1.02 -2.87 9.77
C ILE A 134 -0.94 -2.78 11.29
N ASP A 135 0.06 -2.08 11.83
CA ASP A 135 0.20 -1.88 13.27
C ASP A 135 -0.97 -1.06 13.85
N ALA A 136 -1.47 -0.08 13.09
CA ALA A 136 -2.67 0.66 13.47
C ALA A 136 -3.91 -0.25 13.51
N ILE A 137 -4.12 -1.10 12.50
CA ILE A 137 -5.25 -2.05 12.47
C ILE A 137 -5.20 -3.02 13.65
N ARG A 138 -4.01 -3.44 14.07
CA ARG A 138 -3.86 -4.31 15.24
C ARG A 138 -4.29 -3.62 16.54
N ARG A 139 -4.00 -2.33 16.70
CA ARG A 139 -4.11 -1.61 17.98
C ARG A 139 -5.39 -0.82 18.16
N TYR A 140 -5.99 -0.30 17.09
CA TYR A 140 -7.11 0.64 17.17
C TYR A 140 -8.39 0.01 16.68
N ASP A 141 -9.52 0.47 17.20
CA ASP A 141 -10.85 -0.03 16.83
C ASP A 141 -11.29 0.51 15.47
N ILE A 142 -10.92 1.76 15.17
CA ILE A 142 -11.23 2.40 13.88
C ILE A 142 -9.94 2.92 13.24
N VAL A 143 -9.67 2.48 12.01
CA VAL A 143 -8.49 2.90 11.27
C VAL A 143 -8.88 3.43 9.90
N PHE A 144 -8.40 4.62 9.60
CA PHE A 144 -8.52 5.23 8.29
C PHE A 144 -7.20 5.09 7.53
N GLY A 145 -7.23 4.43 6.37
CA GLY A 145 -6.14 4.37 5.39
C GLY A 145 -6.43 5.31 4.24
N ILE A 146 -5.74 6.45 4.16
CA ILE A 146 -6.02 7.51 3.19
C ILE A 146 -4.82 7.70 2.27
N GLY A 147 -5.03 7.75 0.97
CA GLY A 147 -3.98 8.05 -0.02
C GLY A 147 -4.25 7.45 -1.40
N PRO A 148 -3.30 7.57 -2.33
CA PRO A 148 -3.48 7.22 -3.72
C PRO A 148 -3.89 5.77 -3.96
N ALA A 149 -4.56 5.53 -5.10
CA ALA A 149 -4.85 4.18 -5.56
C ALA A 149 -3.57 3.37 -5.77
N GLY A 150 -3.62 2.04 -5.55
CA GLY A 150 -2.46 1.15 -5.72
C GLY A 150 -1.48 1.12 -4.53
N THR A 151 -1.77 1.79 -3.41
CA THR A 151 -0.96 1.71 -2.18
C THR A 151 -1.29 0.49 -1.30
N GLY A 152 -2.20 -0.38 -1.73
CA GLY A 152 -2.53 -1.63 -1.05
C GLY A 152 -3.49 -1.51 0.13
N LYS A 153 -4.13 -0.37 0.37
CA LYS A 153 -5.02 -0.09 1.52
C LYS A 153 -6.09 -1.17 1.71
N THR A 154 -6.91 -1.37 0.70
CA THR A 154 -8.03 -2.32 0.74
C THR A 154 -7.53 -3.76 0.77
N TYR A 155 -6.47 -4.06 0.03
CA TYR A 155 -5.84 -5.38 -0.01
C TYR A 155 -5.29 -5.79 1.36
N LEU A 156 -4.54 -4.91 2.04
CA LEU A 156 -3.99 -5.17 3.37
C LEU A 156 -5.07 -5.23 4.45
N ALA A 157 -6.11 -4.38 4.34
CA ALA A 157 -7.28 -4.46 5.23
C ALA A 157 -7.99 -5.82 5.10
N MET A 158 -8.16 -6.33 3.85
CA MET A 158 -8.74 -7.64 3.58
C MET A 158 -7.87 -8.77 4.15
N ALA A 159 -6.57 -8.72 3.94
CA ALA A 159 -5.63 -9.71 4.49
C ALA A 159 -5.72 -9.76 6.01
N MET A 160 -5.78 -8.61 6.68
CA MET A 160 -5.97 -8.51 8.13
C MET A 160 -7.31 -9.09 8.57
N ALA A 161 -8.40 -8.74 7.88
CA ALA A 161 -9.74 -9.23 8.21
C ALA A 161 -9.82 -10.77 8.12
N VAL A 162 -9.28 -11.33 7.02
CA VAL A 162 -9.26 -12.79 6.82
C VAL A 162 -8.37 -13.47 7.86
N ALA A 163 -7.18 -12.91 8.16
CA ALA A 163 -6.29 -13.45 9.18
C ALA A 163 -6.96 -13.48 10.56
N GLU A 164 -7.66 -12.42 10.94
CA GLU A 164 -8.34 -12.32 12.23
C GLU A 164 -9.61 -13.21 12.30
N LEU A 165 -10.33 -13.36 11.18
CA LEU A 165 -11.43 -14.32 11.08
C LEU A 165 -10.94 -15.77 11.26
N MET A 166 -9.81 -16.14 10.63
CA MET A 166 -9.23 -17.48 10.75
C MET A 166 -8.73 -17.80 12.17
N LYS A 167 -8.39 -16.77 12.95
CA LYS A 167 -8.03 -16.88 14.37
C LYS A 167 -9.26 -16.91 15.30
N ASN A 168 -10.48 -16.78 14.75
CA ASN A 168 -11.74 -16.62 15.47
C ASN A 168 -11.79 -15.38 16.39
N ASN A 169 -11.05 -14.34 16.08
CA ASN A 169 -11.10 -13.06 16.80
C ASN A 169 -12.35 -12.25 16.44
N PHE A 170 -12.94 -12.52 15.28
CA PHE A 170 -14.22 -11.95 14.83
C PHE A 170 -15.14 -13.05 14.32
N VAL A 171 -16.43 -12.87 14.46
CA VAL A 171 -17.46 -13.82 14.01
C VAL A 171 -17.70 -13.68 12.51
N ARG A 172 -17.55 -12.47 11.97
CA ARG A 172 -17.81 -12.18 10.55
C ARG A 172 -16.98 -11.03 10.01
N ILE A 173 -16.84 -11.01 8.69
CA ILE A 173 -16.30 -9.89 7.93
C ILE A 173 -17.45 -9.22 7.19
N ILE A 174 -17.51 -7.90 7.22
CA ILE A 174 -18.45 -7.09 6.44
C ILE A 174 -17.66 -6.18 5.51
N LEU A 175 -17.86 -6.36 4.21
CA LEU A 175 -17.23 -5.58 3.16
C LEU A 175 -18.28 -4.66 2.56
N THR A 176 -18.04 -3.36 2.64
CA THR A 176 -19.00 -2.40 2.16
C THR A 176 -18.34 -1.28 1.35
N ARG A 177 -19.08 -0.74 0.40
CA ARG A 177 -18.66 0.34 -0.49
C ARG A 177 -19.84 1.24 -0.79
N PRO A 178 -19.68 2.58 -0.86
CA PRO A 178 -20.73 3.45 -1.36
C PRO A 178 -21.00 3.10 -2.84
N ALA A 179 -22.25 2.90 -3.18
CA ALA A 179 -22.67 2.84 -4.57
C ALA A 179 -22.76 4.29 -5.08
N VAL A 180 -21.80 4.70 -5.91
CA VAL A 180 -21.79 6.01 -6.53
C VAL A 180 -22.22 5.85 -7.98
N GLU A 181 -23.19 6.65 -8.40
CA GLU A 181 -23.54 6.76 -9.80
C GLU A 181 -22.45 7.60 -10.53
N ALA A 182 -21.40 6.94 -10.99
CA ALA A 182 -20.38 7.59 -11.84
C ALA A 182 -20.97 7.89 -13.22
N GLY A 183 -21.74 8.98 -13.33
CA GLY A 183 -22.31 9.45 -14.60
C GLY A 183 -23.47 8.63 -15.17
N GLU A 184 -23.60 7.37 -14.82
CA GLU A 184 -24.72 6.50 -15.19
C GLU A 184 -25.65 6.32 -14.00
N LYS A 185 -26.89 6.78 -14.13
CA LYS A 185 -27.91 6.56 -13.10
C LYS A 185 -28.17 5.05 -12.98
N LEU A 186 -28.09 4.49 -11.79
CA LEU A 186 -28.42 3.09 -11.46
C LEU A 186 -29.76 2.64 -12.10
N GLY A 187 -30.64 3.60 -12.41
CA GLY A 187 -31.89 3.36 -13.11
C GLY A 187 -31.78 2.82 -14.55
N PHE A 188 -30.64 3.01 -15.24
CA PHE A 188 -30.44 2.56 -16.62
C PHE A 188 -29.86 1.13 -16.73
N LEU A 189 -29.35 0.55 -15.66
CA LEU A 189 -28.88 -0.83 -15.68
C LEU A 189 -30.07 -1.79 -15.60
N PRO A 190 -30.13 -2.86 -16.42
CA PRO A 190 -31.16 -3.90 -16.29
C PRO A 190 -30.94 -4.72 -15.03
N GLY A 191 -32.02 -5.25 -14.47
CA GLY A 191 -31.98 -6.11 -13.30
C GLY A 191 -32.48 -5.48 -12.00
N ASP A 192 -32.46 -6.25 -10.91
CA ASP A 192 -32.82 -5.78 -9.60
C ASP A 192 -31.72 -4.89 -8.96
N LEU A 193 -31.98 -4.31 -7.80
CA LEU A 193 -31.03 -3.41 -7.14
C LEU A 193 -29.71 -4.12 -6.79
N ALA A 194 -29.74 -5.41 -6.44
CA ALA A 194 -28.57 -6.19 -6.11
C ALA A 194 -27.70 -6.45 -7.36
N GLU A 195 -28.33 -6.78 -8.47
CA GLU A 195 -27.63 -6.96 -9.75
C GLU A 195 -26.99 -5.67 -10.25
N LYS A 196 -27.65 -4.53 -10.08
CA LYS A 196 -27.12 -3.20 -10.46
C LYS A 196 -25.95 -2.75 -9.63
N VAL A 197 -25.86 -3.14 -8.37
CA VAL A 197 -24.76 -2.77 -7.46
C VAL A 197 -23.59 -3.75 -7.52
N ASN A 198 -23.79 -4.97 -8.03
CA ASN A 198 -22.77 -6.00 -8.11
C ASN A 198 -21.46 -5.56 -8.81
N PRO A 199 -21.46 -4.81 -9.93
CA PRO A 199 -20.22 -4.35 -10.55
C PRO A 199 -19.35 -3.49 -9.63
N TYR A 200 -19.96 -2.68 -8.76
CA TYR A 200 -19.23 -1.83 -7.81
C TYR A 200 -18.61 -2.62 -6.65
N LEU A 201 -19.14 -3.80 -6.36
CA LEU A 201 -18.63 -4.68 -5.30
C LEU A 201 -17.59 -5.69 -5.82
N ARG A 202 -17.46 -5.85 -7.14
CA ARG A 202 -16.55 -6.83 -7.76
C ARG A 202 -15.11 -6.70 -7.27
N PRO A 203 -14.50 -5.51 -7.12
CA PRO A 203 -13.13 -5.40 -6.59
C PRO A 203 -12.96 -5.99 -5.18
N LEU A 204 -14.01 -5.98 -4.35
CA LEU A 204 -13.97 -6.59 -3.02
C LEU A 204 -14.00 -8.13 -3.11
N TYR A 205 -14.76 -8.68 -4.05
CA TYR A 205 -14.74 -10.13 -4.32
C TYR A 205 -13.39 -10.57 -4.89
N ASP A 206 -12.81 -9.80 -5.81
CA ASP A 206 -11.49 -10.11 -6.39
C ASP A 206 -10.42 -10.14 -5.30
N ALA A 207 -10.39 -9.13 -4.41
CA ALA A 207 -9.48 -9.11 -3.27
C ALA A 207 -9.72 -10.28 -2.31
N LEU A 208 -10.96 -10.69 -2.07
CA LEU A 208 -11.29 -11.84 -1.24
C LEU A 208 -10.79 -13.16 -1.87
N HIS A 209 -10.96 -13.33 -3.18
CA HIS A 209 -10.51 -14.53 -3.91
C HIS A 209 -8.99 -14.64 -4.00
N ASP A 210 -8.27 -13.53 -3.95
CA ASP A 210 -6.80 -13.57 -3.80
C ASP A 210 -6.35 -14.11 -2.44
N MET A 211 -7.17 -13.90 -1.38
CA MET A 211 -6.86 -14.34 -0.02
C MET A 211 -7.31 -15.78 0.25
N VAL A 212 -8.53 -16.09 -0.16
CA VAL A 212 -9.22 -17.34 0.17
C VAL A 212 -9.56 -18.10 -1.11
N ASP A 213 -9.37 -19.42 -1.12
CA ASP A 213 -9.80 -20.29 -2.20
C ASP A 213 -11.27 -20.04 -2.57
N PHE A 214 -11.58 -20.08 -3.87
CA PHE A 214 -12.91 -19.73 -4.41
C PHE A 214 -14.05 -20.51 -3.74
N ASP A 215 -13.91 -21.83 -3.61
CA ASP A 215 -14.96 -22.67 -3.02
C ASP A 215 -15.16 -22.38 -1.52
N ARG A 216 -14.07 -22.07 -0.82
CA ARG A 216 -14.09 -21.67 0.59
C ARG A 216 -14.70 -20.29 0.75
N ALA A 217 -14.32 -19.34 -0.07
CA ALA A 217 -14.87 -17.97 -0.06
C ALA A 217 -16.37 -18.00 -0.30
N ARG A 218 -16.82 -18.77 -1.30
CA ARG A 218 -18.25 -18.97 -1.60
C ARG A 218 -19.01 -19.51 -0.40
N LYS A 219 -18.51 -20.56 0.26
CA LYS A 219 -19.15 -21.13 1.46
C LYS A 219 -19.23 -20.14 2.62
N LEU A 220 -18.21 -19.28 2.80
CA LEU A 220 -18.20 -18.25 3.84
C LEU A 220 -19.24 -17.17 3.56
N VAL A 221 -19.41 -16.79 2.29
CA VAL A 221 -20.44 -15.83 1.87
C VAL A 221 -21.85 -16.44 2.01
N GLU A 222 -22.08 -17.67 1.54
CA GLU A 222 -23.36 -18.37 1.66
C GLU A 222 -23.81 -18.54 3.13
N ARG A 223 -22.87 -18.72 4.05
CA ARG A 223 -23.14 -18.81 5.51
C ARG A 223 -23.29 -17.45 6.19
N GLY A 224 -23.08 -16.34 5.48
CA GLY A 224 -23.10 -15.01 6.07
C GLY A 224 -21.91 -14.71 7.00
N THR A 225 -20.85 -15.55 6.98
CA THR A 225 -19.59 -15.28 7.70
C THR A 225 -18.82 -14.16 7.02
N ILE A 226 -18.91 -14.05 5.70
CA ILE A 226 -18.44 -12.90 4.92
C ILE A 226 -19.65 -12.30 4.21
N GLU A 227 -19.88 -11.02 4.43
CA GLU A 227 -20.96 -10.27 3.79
C GLU A 227 -20.34 -9.18 2.91
N VAL A 228 -20.78 -9.10 1.66
CA VAL A 228 -20.42 -8.01 0.73
C VAL A 228 -21.71 -7.28 0.38
N ALA A 229 -21.82 -6.02 0.80
CA ALA A 229 -23.05 -5.26 0.64
C ALA A 229 -22.80 -3.76 0.43
N PRO A 230 -23.70 -3.06 -0.28
CA PRO A 230 -23.65 -1.60 -0.39
C PRO A 230 -23.74 -0.92 0.98
N LEU A 231 -23.09 0.24 1.11
CA LEU A 231 -23.11 1.03 2.36
C LEU A 231 -24.55 1.34 2.84
N ALA A 232 -25.48 1.56 1.94
CA ALA A 232 -26.87 1.85 2.28
C ALA A 232 -27.52 0.72 3.12
N PHE A 233 -27.09 -0.53 2.96
CA PHE A 233 -27.63 -1.69 3.68
C PHE A 233 -27.11 -1.80 5.12
N MET A 234 -26.19 -0.93 5.53
CA MET A 234 -25.72 -0.84 6.91
C MET A 234 -26.69 -0.03 7.80
N ARG A 235 -27.61 0.72 7.18
CA ARG A 235 -28.55 1.56 7.93
C ARG A 235 -29.48 0.72 8.82
N GLY A 236 -29.64 1.14 10.08
CA GLY A 236 -30.50 0.46 11.05
C GLY A 236 -29.92 -0.81 11.67
N ARG A 237 -28.71 -1.19 11.31
CA ARG A 237 -28.02 -2.36 11.87
C ARG A 237 -27.12 -1.98 13.04
N THR A 238 -26.79 -2.95 13.87
CA THR A 238 -25.68 -2.91 14.83
C THR A 238 -24.71 -4.04 14.48
N LEU A 239 -23.46 -3.69 14.23
CA LEU A 239 -22.43 -4.61 13.76
C LEU A 239 -21.55 -5.01 14.94
N ASN A 240 -21.94 -6.10 15.65
CA ASN A 240 -21.18 -6.66 16.76
C ASN A 240 -20.22 -7.74 16.27
N ASP A 241 -19.11 -7.92 16.99
CA ASP A 241 -18.10 -8.99 16.79
C ASP A 241 -17.67 -9.12 15.33
N SER A 242 -17.57 -7.97 14.64
CA SER A 242 -17.40 -7.91 13.19
C SER A 242 -16.13 -7.15 12.81
N PHE A 243 -15.39 -7.66 11.83
CA PHE A 243 -14.37 -6.87 11.15
C PHE A 243 -15.02 -6.22 9.92
N VAL A 244 -15.11 -4.89 9.92
CA VAL A 244 -15.84 -4.14 8.90
C VAL A 244 -14.86 -3.34 8.03
N ILE A 245 -14.98 -3.45 6.72
CA ILE A 245 -14.19 -2.66 5.77
C ILE A 245 -15.15 -1.77 4.97
N LEU A 246 -14.92 -0.45 5.04
CA LEU A 246 -15.56 0.52 4.15
C LEU A 246 -14.53 0.99 3.12
N ASP A 247 -14.71 0.56 1.88
CA ASP A 247 -13.85 0.92 0.76
C ASP A 247 -14.40 2.11 -0.02
N GLU A 248 -13.53 2.85 -0.71
CA GLU A 248 -13.85 4.07 -1.49
C GLU A 248 -14.64 5.11 -0.67
N ALA A 249 -14.24 5.26 0.58
CA ALA A 249 -14.95 6.10 1.55
C ALA A 249 -14.98 7.60 1.20
N GLN A 250 -14.10 8.09 0.29
CA GLN A 250 -14.17 9.45 -0.23
C GLN A 250 -15.49 9.74 -0.94
N ASN A 251 -16.16 8.71 -1.44
CA ASN A 251 -17.43 8.77 -2.14
C ASN A 251 -18.65 8.64 -1.19
N THR A 252 -18.44 8.74 0.12
CA THR A 252 -19.53 8.90 1.10
C THR A 252 -19.86 10.37 1.30
N THR A 253 -21.14 10.67 1.60
CA THR A 253 -21.49 11.97 2.18
C THR A 253 -21.19 12.00 3.68
N PRO A 254 -21.12 13.19 4.34
CA PRO A 254 -20.96 13.29 5.79
C PRO A 254 -21.99 12.49 6.58
N GLU A 255 -23.25 12.50 6.14
CA GLU A 255 -24.34 11.76 6.77
C GLU A 255 -24.14 10.24 6.64
N GLN A 256 -23.69 9.77 5.47
CA GLN A 256 -23.41 8.36 5.25
C GLN A 256 -22.21 7.89 6.08
N MET A 257 -21.15 8.67 6.16
CA MET A 257 -19.99 8.36 7.00
C MET A 257 -20.39 8.30 8.48
N LYS A 258 -21.12 9.30 8.98
CA LYS A 258 -21.64 9.32 10.35
C LYS A 258 -22.55 8.12 10.61
N MET A 259 -23.47 7.83 9.68
CA MET A 259 -24.35 6.67 9.77
C MET A 259 -23.54 5.39 9.91
N PHE A 260 -22.52 5.17 9.09
CA PHE A 260 -21.68 3.99 9.10
C PHE A 260 -20.91 3.84 10.42
N LEU A 261 -20.19 4.87 10.85
CA LEU A 261 -19.37 4.84 12.07
C LEU A 261 -20.20 4.57 13.32
N THR A 262 -21.46 5.01 13.35
CA THR A 262 -22.38 4.74 14.45
C THR A 262 -23.04 3.36 14.40
N ARG A 263 -22.72 2.51 13.43
CA ARG A 263 -23.18 1.09 13.36
C ARG A 263 -22.26 0.14 14.09
N LEU A 264 -21.02 0.54 14.38
CA LEU A 264 -20.08 -0.32 15.07
C LEU A 264 -20.60 -0.67 16.47
N GLY A 265 -20.70 -1.98 16.70
CA GLY A 265 -21.09 -2.52 17.97
C GLY A 265 -19.89 -3.04 18.79
N TYR A 266 -20.20 -3.70 19.89
CA TYR A 266 -19.17 -4.28 20.77
C TYR A 266 -18.34 -5.33 20.04
N GLY A 267 -17.05 -5.43 20.40
CA GLY A 267 -16.13 -6.42 19.82
C GLY A 267 -15.82 -6.22 18.34
N SER A 268 -16.20 -5.08 17.75
CA SER A 268 -16.01 -4.83 16.32
C SER A 268 -14.85 -3.88 16.03
N LYS A 269 -14.29 -4.04 14.84
CA LYS A 269 -13.25 -3.21 14.28
C LYS A 269 -13.67 -2.69 12.90
N ALA A 270 -13.37 -1.42 12.61
CA ALA A 270 -13.60 -0.85 11.29
C ALA A 270 -12.30 -0.37 10.65
N VAL A 271 -12.14 -0.69 9.38
CA VAL A 271 -11.08 -0.15 8.53
C VAL A 271 -11.72 0.59 7.38
N ILE A 272 -11.41 1.88 7.29
CA ILE A 272 -11.97 2.78 6.28
C ILE A 272 -10.85 3.13 5.30
N THR A 273 -11.03 2.81 4.02
CA THR A 273 -10.06 3.08 2.95
C THR A 273 -10.61 4.10 1.97
N GLY A 274 -9.74 4.96 1.46
CA GLY A 274 -10.16 5.93 0.46
C GLY A 274 -9.01 6.78 -0.09
N ASP A 275 -9.32 7.47 -1.18
CA ASP A 275 -8.44 8.43 -1.84
C ASP A 275 -9.10 9.81 -1.84
N ALA A 276 -8.57 10.72 -1.05
CA ALA A 276 -9.15 12.07 -0.92
C ALA A 276 -9.03 12.93 -2.20
N THR A 277 -8.31 12.45 -3.23
CA THR A 277 -8.15 13.11 -4.52
C THR A 277 -9.18 12.64 -5.56
N GLN A 278 -9.67 11.39 -5.43
CA GLN A 278 -10.59 10.75 -6.37
C GLN A 278 -12.03 10.77 -5.85
N ILE A 279 -12.64 11.95 -5.82
CA ILE A 279 -14.01 12.14 -5.32
C ILE A 279 -14.98 12.22 -6.51
N ASP A 280 -15.85 11.19 -6.63
CA ASP A 280 -16.86 11.08 -7.69
C ASP A 280 -18.27 11.54 -7.24
N LEU A 281 -18.34 12.25 -6.10
CA LEU A 281 -19.59 12.80 -5.61
C LEU A 281 -20.13 13.90 -6.55
N PRO A 282 -21.46 14.06 -6.66
CA PRO A 282 -22.06 15.16 -7.41
C PRO A 282 -21.54 16.52 -6.95
N ALA A 283 -21.46 17.47 -7.89
CA ALA A 283 -20.97 18.84 -7.61
C ALA A 283 -21.69 19.47 -6.41
N GLY A 284 -20.91 20.05 -5.51
CA GLY A 284 -21.42 20.71 -4.30
C GLY A 284 -21.63 19.79 -3.09
N LYS A 285 -21.44 18.48 -3.21
CA LYS A 285 -21.48 17.59 -2.03
C LYS A 285 -20.10 17.43 -1.41
N ALA A 286 -20.04 17.57 -0.10
CA ALA A 286 -18.82 17.35 0.67
C ALA A 286 -18.53 15.85 0.83
N SER A 287 -17.24 15.48 0.84
CA SER A 287 -16.81 14.11 1.13
C SER A 287 -16.84 13.83 2.62
N GLY A 288 -17.55 12.77 3.01
CA GLY A 288 -17.61 12.29 4.38
C GLY A 288 -16.25 11.85 4.92
N LEU A 289 -15.35 11.34 4.05
CA LEU A 289 -13.98 11.00 4.43
C LEU A 289 -13.18 12.25 4.87
N LYS A 290 -13.25 13.33 4.08
CA LYS A 290 -12.58 14.61 4.44
C LYS A 290 -13.12 15.21 5.73
N GLU A 291 -14.43 15.14 5.90
CA GLU A 291 -15.07 15.64 7.12
C GLU A 291 -14.72 14.79 8.34
N ALA A 292 -14.76 13.45 8.23
CA ALA A 292 -14.35 12.54 9.29
C ALA A 292 -12.91 12.79 9.72
N PHE A 293 -11.99 13.00 8.77
CA PHE A 293 -10.60 13.35 9.08
C PHE A 293 -10.49 14.62 9.93
N ARG A 294 -11.28 15.65 9.60
CA ARG A 294 -11.29 16.92 10.33
C ARG A 294 -11.86 16.78 11.74
N ILE A 295 -12.96 16.02 11.90
CA ILE A 295 -13.73 15.95 13.16
C ILE A 295 -13.13 14.93 14.12
N LEU A 296 -12.66 13.78 13.62
CA LEU A 296 -12.29 12.64 14.46
C LEU A 296 -10.79 12.57 14.76
N LYS A 297 -10.00 13.53 14.27
CA LYS A 297 -8.58 13.62 14.59
C LYS A 297 -8.39 13.82 16.10
N GLY A 298 -7.68 12.89 16.74
CA GLY A 298 -7.41 12.94 18.19
C GLY A 298 -8.43 12.20 19.06
N VAL A 299 -9.50 11.61 18.47
CA VAL A 299 -10.41 10.74 19.23
C VAL A 299 -9.68 9.45 19.59
N HIS A 300 -9.71 9.08 20.86
CA HIS A 300 -9.11 7.83 21.34
C HIS A 300 -9.77 6.63 20.67
N GLY A 301 -8.95 5.62 20.29
CA GLY A 301 -9.42 4.44 19.56
C GLY A 301 -9.51 4.62 18.02
N ILE A 302 -9.31 5.86 17.51
CA ILE A 302 -9.30 6.14 16.07
C ILE A 302 -7.88 6.49 15.60
N ARG A 303 -7.46 5.90 14.49
CA ARG A 303 -6.15 6.19 13.88
C ARG A 303 -6.28 6.52 12.40
N PHE A 304 -5.58 7.54 11.97
CA PHE A 304 -5.42 7.90 10.56
C PHE A 304 -4.01 7.57 10.11
N VAL A 305 -3.89 6.87 8.99
CA VAL A 305 -2.63 6.55 8.32
C VAL A 305 -2.69 7.08 6.90
N ASN A 306 -1.73 7.93 6.55
CA ASN A 306 -1.64 8.52 5.24
C ASN A 306 -0.62 7.78 4.39
N PHE A 307 -1.02 7.45 3.18
CA PHE A 307 -0.18 6.90 2.12
C PHE A 307 0.16 8.00 1.12
N THR A 308 1.29 7.86 0.48
CA THR A 308 1.80 8.77 -0.54
C THR A 308 2.09 8.03 -1.84
N GLU A 309 2.45 8.74 -2.90
CA GLU A 309 2.89 8.14 -4.17
C GLU A 309 4.09 7.19 -4.00
N LYS A 310 4.92 7.40 -2.97
CA LYS A 310 6.06 6.52 -2.64
C LYS A 310 5.63 5.13 -2.18
N ASP A 311 4.39 4.98 -1.70
CA ASP A 311 3.84 3.72 -1.21
C ASP A 311 3.11 2.92 -2.30
N VAL A 312 3.04 3.46 -3.52
CA VAL A 312 2.35 2.81 -4.64
C VAL A 312 3.11 1.56 -5.08
N ALA A 313 2.45 0.41 -4.95
CA ALA A 313 2.94 -0.90 -5.38
C ALA A 313 2.36 -1.24 -6.75
N ARG A 314 2.94 -0.71 -7.82
CA ARG A 314 2.48 -0.94 -9.20
C ARG A 314 3.61 -1.50 -10.06
N HIS A 315 3.21 -2.21 -11.11
CA HIS A 315 4.15 -2.63 -12.14
C HIS A 315 4.86 -1.40 -12.76
N HIS A 316 6.17 -1.48 -12.98
CA HIS A 316 6.99 -0.37 -13.49
C HIS A 316 6.36 0.31 -14.73
N LEU A 317 5.91 -0.48 -15.71
CA LEU A 317 5.24 0.05 -16.91
C LEU A 317 3.98 0.86 -16.59
N VAL A 318 3.21 0.47 -15.57
CA VAL A 318 2.00 1.23 -15.15
C VAL A 318 2.40 2.57 -14.54
N GLN A 319 3.50 2.63 -13.81
CA GLN A 319 4.05 3.91 -13.30
C GLN A 319 4.49 4.82 -14.45
N GLU A 320 5.18 4.28 -15.45
CA GLU A 320 5.59 5.05 -16.64
C GLU A 320 4.39 5.59 -17.42
N ILE A 321 3.34 4.78 -17.60
CA ILE A 321 2.10 5.20 -18.25
C ILE A 321 1.47 6.38 -17.49
N ILE A 322 1.31 6.30 -16.18
CA ILE A 322 0.72 7.37 -15.37
C ILE A 322 1.55 8.64 -15.48
N THR A 323 2.87 8.53 -15.32
CA THR A 323 3.78 9.68 -15.45
C THR A 323 3.70 10.33 -16.83
N ALA A 324 3.49 9.54 -17.89
CA ALA A 324 3.34 10.07 -19.25
C ALA A 324 2.03 10.88 -19.40
N TYR A 325 0.91 10.37 -18.86
CA TYR A 325 -0.37 11.10 -18.86
C TYR A 325 -0.32 12.38 -18.04
N GLU A 326 0.25 12.34 -16.82
CA GLU A 326 0.40 13.51 -15.96
C GLU A 326 1.26 14.61 -16.61
N ARG A 327 2.31 14.23 -17.34
CA ARG A 327 3.13 15.19 -18.11
C ARG A 327 2.33 15.86 -19.20
N ASP A 328 1.50 15.13 -19.92
CA ASP A 328 0.65 15.66 -20.99
C ASP A 328 -0.41 16.62 -20.44
N GLU A 329 -1.11 16.24 -19.38
CA GLU A 329 -2.08 17.09 -18.68
C GLU A 329 -1.46 18.40 -18.17
N ASN A 330 -0.28 18.35 -17.59
CA ASN A 330 0.46 19.54 -17.12
C ASN A 330 0.89 20.44 -18.30
N GLN A 331 1.22 19.86 -19.47
CA GLN A 331 1.54 20.63 -20.68
C GLN A 331 0.31 21.33 -21.26
N ILE A 332 -0.84 20.65 -21.28
CA ILE A 332 -2.13 21.21 -21.72
C ILE A 332 -2.53 22.36 -20.79
N ALA A 333 -2.50 22.15 -19.47
CA ALA A 333 -2.84 23.17 -18.48
C ALA A 333 -1.92 24.41 -18.59
N SER A 334 -0.63 24.24 -18.89
CA SER A 334 0.29 25.37 -19.09
C SER A 334 0.05 26.12 -20.41
N ARG A 335 -0.40 25.46 -21.47
CA ARG A 335 -0.79 26.10 -22.75
C ARG A 335 -2.05 26.94 -22.57
N ASP A 336 -3.09 26.40 -21.92
CA ASP A 336 -4.33 27.12 -21.65
C ASP A 336 -4.13 28.38 -20.78
N LEU A 337 -3.15 28.36 -19.87
CA LEU A 337 -2.78 29.53 -19.06
C LEU A 337 -2.01 30.57 -19.88
N SER A 338 -1.26 30.16 -20.91
CA SER A 338 -0.51 31.07 -21.78
C SER A 338 -1.39 31.74 -22.84
N GLU A 339 -2.48 31.06 -23.28
CA GLU A 339 -3.45 31.59 -24.25
C GLU A 339 -4.49 32.55 -23.62
N LYS A 340 -4.62 32.55 -22.27
CA LYS A 340 -5.50 33.47 -21.53
C LYS A 340 -4.82 34.74 -21.05
N ARG A 341 -3.55 34.96 -21.40
CA ARG A 341 -2.80 36.22 -21.17
C ARG A 341 -2.61 36.99 -22.46
#